data_a959302a32a1533067887ef97d4735cf
#
_entry.id   a959302a32a1533067887ef97d4735cf
#
_cell.length_a   1.000
_cell.length_b   1.000
_cell.length_c   1.000
_cell.angle_alpha   90.00
_cell.angle_beta   90.00
_cell.angle_gamma   90.00
#
_symmetry.space_group_name_H-M   'P 1'
#
loop_
_entity.id
_entity.type
_entity.pdbx_description
1 polymer ?
#
loop_
_entity_poly.entity_id
_entity_poly.type
_entity_poly.pdbx_seq_one_letter_code
_entity_poly.pdbx_strand_id
1 'polypeptide(L)'
;LIHPTERLIRAVCHENEKKMLLAIEDPAVQIRYFSKIWTAKESYLKCIGTGIRQKLSNLDLSEVLDGKTYEEVYHFFFLDGEDFQAAVCLKTKKMLSNLSVIYMEENENNNL
;
A
#
# COMPACT_ATOMS: atom_id res chain seq x y z
N LEU A 1 14.92 3.32 -0.61
CA LEU A 1 14.48 1.93 -0.43
C LEU A 1 15.00 1.38 0.90
N ILE A 2 14.22 0.52 1.52
CA ILE A 2 14.53 -0.02 2.85
C ILE A 2 14.94 -1.48 2.72
N HIS A 3 16.11 -1.81 3.26
CA HIS A 3 16.57 -3.19 3.34
C HIS A 3 15.79 -3.94 4.42
N PRO A 4 15.09 -5.01 4.08
CA PRO A 4 14.30 -5.74 5.06
C PRO A 4 15.18 -6.60 5.95
N THR A 5 15.29 -6.20 7.22
CA THR A 5 15.86 -7.07 8.22
C THR A 5 14.78 -7.99 8.75
N GLU A 6 15.17 -9.11 9.36
CA GLU A 6 14.22 -10.04 9.96
C GLU A 6 13.30 -9.33 10.97
N ARG A 7 13.86 -8.42 11.75
CA ARG A 7 13.12 -7.64 12.73
C ARG A 7 12.06 -6.76 12.07
N LEU A 8 12.43 -6.06 10.99
CA LEU A 8 11.50 -5.20 10.24
C LEU A 8 10.40 -6.01 9.58
N ILE A 9 10.74 -7.14 8.98
CA ILE A 9 9.76 -8.02 8.37
C ILE A 9 8.71 -8.44 9.39
N ARG A 10 9.16 -8.83 10.57
CA ARG A 10 8.27 -9.27 11.65
C ARG A 10 7.37 -8.13 12.15
N ALA A 11 7.90 -6.91 12.19
CA ALA A 11 7.16 -5.76 12.68
C ALA A 11 6.14 -5.22 11.67
N VAL A 12 6.43 -5.35 10.38
CA VAL A 12 5.68 -4.68 9.32
C VAL A 12 4.78 -5.63 8.54
N CYS A 13 5.23 -6.85 8.29
CA CYS A 13 4.56 -7.75 7.35
C CYS A 13 3.54 -8.67 8.02
N HIS A 14 2.38 -8.76 7.38
CA HIS A 14 1.42 -9.82 7.66
C HIS A 14 1.99 -11.15 7.14
N GLU A 15 1.51 -12.27 7.66
CA GLU A 15 1.98 -13.59 7.24
C GLU A 15 1.90 -13.81 5.73
N ASN A 16 0.83 -13.34 5.09
CA ASN A 16 0.68 -13.46 3.64
C ASN A 16 1.72 -12.66 2.88
N GLU A 17 2.01 -11.44 3.35
CA GLU A 17 3.04 -10.58 2.77
C GLU A 17 4.42 -11.18 2.97
N LYS A 18 4.66 -11.74 4.15
CA LYS A 18 5.93 -12.39 4.49
C LYS A 18 6.20 -13.58 3.60
N LYS A 19 5.18 -14.41 3.35
CA LYS A 19 5.33 -15.57 2.46
C LYS A 19 5.73 -15.13 1.05
N MET A 20 5.08 -14.11 0.53
CA MET A 20 5.40 -13.57 -0.80
C MET A 20 6.80 -12.99 -0.84
N LEU A 21 7.18 -12.25 0.19
CA LEU A 21 8.50 -11.62 0.30
C LEU A 21 9.62 -12.65 0.35
N LEU A 22 9.46 -13.67 1.17
CA LEU A 22 10.49 -14.71 1.34
C LEU A 22 10.60 -15.65 0.15
N ALA A 23 9.59 -15.69 -0.72
CA ALA A 23 9.66 -16.45 -1.96
C ALA A 23 10.47 -15.76 -3.05
N ILE A 24 10.79 -14.48 -2.89
CA ILE A 24 11.59 -13.72 -3.86
C ILE A 24 13.06 -14.06 -3.67
N GLU A 25 13.70 -14.60 -4.71
CA GLU A 25 15.11 -14.99 -4.65
C GLU A 25 16.07 -13.82 -4.87
N ASP A 26 15.71 -12.88 -5.76
CA ASP A 26 16.56 -11.74 -6.09
C ASP A 26 16.52 -10.71 -4.96
N PRO A 27 17.66 -10.41 -4.32
CA PRO A 27 17.69 -9.45 -3.22
C PRO A 27 17.22 -8.05 -3.60
N ALA A 28 17.50 -7.59 -4.81
CA ALA A 28 17.07 -6.27 -5.25
C ALA A 28 15.55 -6.20 -5.40
N VAL A 29 14.94 -7.26 -5.93
CA VAL A 29 13.49 -7.37 -6.06
C VAL A 29 12.86 -7.47 -4.68
N GLN A 30 13.49 -8.19 -3.76
CA GLN A 30 13.00 -8.36 -2.40
C GLN A 30 12.95 -7.01 -1.66
N ILE A 31 13.99 -6.18 -1.81
CA ILE A 31 14.04 -4.85 -1.23
C ILE A 31 12.91 -3.99 -1.77
N ARG A 32 12.67 -4.02 -3.08
CA ARG A 32 11.58 -3.25 -3.70
C ARG A 32 10.21 -3.71 -3.23
N TYR A 33 10.02 -5.00 -3.11
CA TYR A 33 8.77 -5.56 -2.64
C TYR A 33 8.48 -5.15 -1.19
N PHE A 34 9.47 -5.26 -0.31
CA PHE A 34 9.33 -4.83 1.08
C PHE A 34 9.04 -3.34 1.16
N SER A 35 9.75 -2.52 0.39
CA SER A 35 9.53 -1.07 0.37
C SER A 35 8.13 -0.73 -0.10
N LYS A 36 7.59 -1.49 -1.04
CA LYS A 36 6.22 -1.33 -1.52
C LYS A 36 5.20 -1.66 -0.42
N ILE A 37 5.43 -2.74 0.32
CA ILE A 37 4.60 -3.09 1.48
C ILE A 37 4.61 -1.94 2.49
N TRP A 38 5.79 -1.46 2.83
CA TRP A 38 5.98 -0.39 3.81
C TRP A 38 5.24 0.89 3.39
N THR A 39 5.46 1.35 2.16
CA THR A 39 4.83 2.58 1.67
C THR A 39 3.31 2.44 1.56
N ALA A 40 2.82 1.27 1.18
CA ALA A 40 1.38 1.01 1.15
C ALA A 40 0.78 1.15 2.55
N LYS A 41 1.40 0.56 3.55
CA LYS A 41 0.92 0.64 4.93
C LYS A 41 0.96 2.06 5.47
N GLU A 42 2.04 2.79 5.21
CA GLU A 42 2.12 4.19 5.60
C GLU A 42 1.04 5.03 4.93
N SER A 43 0.80 4.83 3.64
CA SER A 43 -0.23 5.57 2.92
C SER A 43 -1.63 5.25 3.46
N TYR A 44 -1.88 4.01 3.82
CA TYR A 44 -3.15 3.62 4.44
C TYR A 44 -3.34 4.32 5.79
N LEU A 45 -2.30 4.34 6.62
CA LEU A 45 -2.35 5.01 7.92
C LEU A 45 -2.69 6.49 7.78
N LYS A 46 -2.08 7.16 6.82
CA LYS A 46 -2.36 8.57 6.54
C LYS A 46 -3.78 8.76 6.02
N CYS A 47 -4.27 7.83 5.21
CA CYS A 47 -5.60 7.91 4.63
C CYS A 47 -6.69 7.83 5.70
N ILE A 48 -6.54 6.95 6.67
CA ILE A 48 -7.53 6.82 7.75
C ILE A 48 -7.38 7.89 8.83
N GLY A 49 -6.26 8.60 8.85
CA GLY A 49 -6.11 9.87 9.60
C GLY A 49 -6.13 9.81 11.10
N THR A 50 -6.13 8.67 11.71
CA THR A 50 -6.14 8.53 13.16
C THR A 50 -4.89 7.81 13.63
N GLY A 51 -4.46 8.11 14.85
CA GLY A 51 -3.40 7.36 15.48
C GLY A 51 -3.79 5.90 15.56
N ILE A 52 -3.14 5.08 14.75
CA ILE A 52 -3.47 3.68 14.71
C ILE A 52 -2.83 2.97 15.86
N ARG A 53 -3.65 2.21 16.54
CA ARG A 53 -3.22 1.35 17.64
C ARG A 53 -3.02 -0.08 17.18
N GLN A 54 -3.41 -0.37 15.94
CA GLN A 54 -3.26 -1.67 15.33
C GLN A 54 -1.80 -1.89 14.92
N LYS A 55 -1.28 -3.09 15.16
CA LYS A 55 0.05 -3.45 14.67
C LYS A 55 0.04 -3.54 13.15
N LEU A 56 1.09 -3.02 12.51
CA LEU A 56 1.21 -3.08 11.06
C LEU A 56 1.19 -4.52 10.54
N SER A 57 1.76 -5.45 11.29
CA SER A 57 1.77 -6.86 10.91
C SER A 57 0.40 -7.52 10.90
N ASN A 58 -0.61 -6.91 11.52
CA ASN A 58 -1.99 -7.41 11.48
C ASN A 58 -2.74 -6.94 10.24
N LEU A 59 -2.19 -5.99 9.52
CA LEU A 59 -2.80 -5.42 8.32
C LEU A 59 -2.30 -6.19 7.09
N ASP A 60 -3.19 -6.86 6.41
CA ASP A 60 -2.85 -7.64 5.21
C ASP A 60 -3.16 -6.85 3.94
N LEU A 61 -2.12 -6.34 3.28
CA LEU A 61 -2.23 -5.65 2.02
C LEU A 61 -1.66 -6.47 0.85
N SER A 62 -1.52 -7.79 1.03
CA SER A 62 -0.96 -8.64 -0.02
C SER A 62 -1.75 -8.56 -1.33
N GLU A 63 -3.07 -8.49 -1.27
CA GLU A 63 -3.90 -8.36 -2.47
C GLU A 63 -3.79 -6.98 -3.11
N VAL A 64 -3.51 -5.95 -2.32
CA VAL A 64 -3.28 -4.58 -2.82
C VAL A 64 -2.07 -4.55 -3.75
N LEU A 65 -1.03 -5.32 -3.41
CA LEU A 65 0.18 -5.39 -4.22
C LEU A 65 -0.09 -6.06 -5.58
N ASP A 66 -1.18 -6.82 -5.69
CA ASP A 66 -1.64 -7.42 -6.93
C ASP A 66 -2.67 -6.54 -7.67
N GLY A 67 -2.84 -5.29 -7.24
CA GLY A 67 -3.70 -4.33 -7.91
C GLY A 67 -5.14 -4.29 -7.41
N LYS A 68 -5.44 -4.98 -6.33
CA LYS A 68 -6.80 -4.98 -5.78
C LYS A 68 -6.98 -3.88 -4.74
N THR A 69 -8.23 -3.58 -4.41
CA THR A 69 -8.56 -2.64 -3.35
C THR A 69 -8.52 -3.33 -1.99
N TYR A 70 -8.35 -2.53 -0.94
CA TYR A 70 -8.47 -3.02 0.43
C TYR A 70 -9.85 -2.66 0.97
N GLU A 71 -10.55 -3.65 1.50
CA GLU A 71 -11.92 -3.47 2.02
C GLU A 71 -12.88 -2.80 1.02
N GLU A 72 -12.63 -3.00 -0.27
CA GLU A 72 -13.45 -2.50 -1.38
C GLU A 72 -13.50 -0.98 -1.52
N VAL A 73 -13.03 -0.23 -0.53
CA VAL A 73 -13.11 1.24 -0.55
C VAL A 73 -11.75 1.95 -0.57
N TYR A 74 -10.67 1.27 -0.25
CA TYR A 74 -9.34 1.86 -0.26
C TYR A 74 -8.62 1.51 -1.55
N HIS A 75 -8.25 2.53 -2.31
CA HIS A 75 -7.55 2.40 -3.59
C HIS A 75 -6.12 2.88 -3.42
N PHE A 76 -5.18 2.10 -3.94
CA PHE A 76 -3.76 2.40 -3.81
C PHE A 76 -3.15 2.67 -5.19
N PHE A 77 -2.35 3.72 -5.26
CA PHE A 77 -1.60 4.10 -6.45
C PHE A 77 -0.13 4.13 -6.09
N PHE A 78 0.67 3.42 -6.86
CA PHE A 78 2.09 3.26 -6.58
C PHE A 78 2.93 4.01 -7.58
N LEU A 79 3.99 4.66 -7.09
CA LEU A 79 5.04 5.25 -7.90
C LEU A 79 6.32 4.49 -7.62
N ASP A 80 6.88 3.90 -8.66
CA ASP A 80 8.06 3.06 -8.57
C ASP A 80 9.21 3.76 -9.29
N GLY A 81 10.10 4.38 -8.53
CA GLY A 81 11.28 5.03 -9.05
C GLY A 81 12.51 4.15 -8.92
N GLU A 82 13.62 4.58 -9.51
CA GLU A 82 14.86 3.84 -9.45
C GLU A 82 15.37 3.68 -8.01
N ASP A 83 15.30 4.75 -7.23
CA ASP A 83 15.80 4.77 -5.85
C ASP A 83 14.72 4.97 -4.81
N PHE A 84 13.44 4.89 -5.20
CA PHE A 84 12.36 5.13 -4.25
C PHE A 84 11.12 4.32 -4.60
N GLN A 85 10.27 4.18 -3.59
CA GLN A 85 8.91 3.70 -3.71
C GLN A 85 7.98 4.70 -3.02
N ALA A 86 6.85 4.99 -3.62
CA ALA A 86 5.85 5.85 -3.02
C ALA A 86 4.47 5.25 -3.27
N ALA A 87 3.53 5.58 -2.40
CA ALA A 87 2.16 5.12 -2.52
C ALA A 87 1.19 6.19 -2.07
N VAL A 88 0.03 6.24 -2.71
CA VAL A 88 -1.09 7.08 -2.32
C VAL A 88 -2.29 6.18 -2.11
N CYS A 89 -2.97 6.37 -0.99
CA CYS A 89 -4.19 5.64 -0.67
C CYS A 89 -5.37 6.61 -0.66
N LEU A 90 -6.41 6.27 -1.41
CA LEU A 90 -7.64 7.06 -1.47
C LEU A 90 -8.82 6.21 -1.00
N LYS A 91 -9.64 6.79 -0.14
CA LYS A 91 -10.86 6.13 0.33
C LYS A 91 -12.06 6.67 -0.44
N THR A 92 -12.93 5.77 -0.86
CA THR A 92 -14.20 6.13 -1.51
C THR A 92 -15.36 5.63 -0.67
N LYS A 93 -16.54 6.24 -0.88
CA LYS A 93 -17.74 5.83 -0.13
C LYS A 93 -18.34 4.53 -0.63
N LYS A 94 -17.97 4.12 -1.83
CA LYS A 94 -18.42 2.88 -2.44
C LYS A 94 -17.36 2.40 -3.40
N MET A 95 -17.42 1.12 -3.72
CA MET A 95 -16.48 0.54 -4.67
C MET A 95 -16.57 1.24 -6.02
N LEU A 96 -15.42 1.60 -6.57
CA LEU A 96 -15.35 2.22 -7.88
C LEU A 96 -15.21 1.16 -8.95
N SER A 97 -16.03 1.26 -10.00
CA SER A 97 -15.93 0.38 -11.15
C SER A 97 -14.89 0.86 -12.15
N ASN A 98 -14.53 2.15 -12.09
CA ASN A 98 -13.52 2.74 -12.97
C ASN A 98 -12.94 4.02 -12.37
N LEU A 99 -11.80 4.47 -12.92
CA LEU A 99 -11.11 5.65 -12.44
C LEU A 99 -11.77 6.98 -12.86
N SER A 100 -12.70 6.94 -13.80
CA SER A 100 -13.37 8.17 -14.23
C SER A 100 -14.19 8.82 -13.13
N VAL A 101 -14.68 8.00 -12.19
CA VAL A 101 -15.43 8.52 -11.04
C VAL A 101 -14.52 9.38 -10.17
N ILE A 102 -13.31 8.90 -9.88
CA ILE A 102 -12.34 9.67 -9.09
C ILE A 102 -11.98 10.96 -9.81
N TYR A 103 -11.72 10.86 -11.12
CA TYR A 103 -11.36 12.02 -11.92
C TYR A 103 -12.44 13.09 -11.90
N MET A 104 -13.71 12.70 -12.03
CA MET A 104 -14.83 13.63 -11.99
C MET A 104 -14.95 14.32 -10.63
N GLU A 105 -14.77 13.61 -9.54
CA GLU A 105 -14.81 14.18 -8.20
C GLU A 105 -13.72 15.22 -8.00
N GLU A 106 -12.50 14.94 -8.46
CA GLU A 106 -11.38 15.89 -8.38
C GLU A 106 -11.65 17.15 -9.19
N ASN A 107 -12.21 17.00 -10.38
CA ASN A 107 -12.54 18.14 -11.24
C ASN A 107 -13.61 19.04 -10.62
N GLU A 108 -14.62 18.45 -10.00
CA GLU A 108 -15.64 19.21 -9.28
C GLU A 108 -15.03 20.01 -8.13
N ASN A 109 -14.14 19.39 -7.35
CA ASN A 109 -13.46 20.06 -6.27
C ASN A 109 -12.54 21.17 -6.74
N ASN A 110 -11.88 20.99 -7.88
CA ASN A 110 -10.98 21.98 -8.45
C ASN A 110 -11.72 23.19 -9.02
N ASN A 111 -12.99 23.04 -9.36
CA ASN A 111 -13.81 24.13 -9.88
C ASN A 111 -14.46 24.98 -8.79
N LEU A 112 -14.27 24.59 -7.56
CA LEU A 112 -14.72 25.38 -6.43
C LEU A 112 -13.67 26.42 -6.04
#